data_0446fb6d10b09d7e77deeebd381dcbfa
#
_entry.id   0446fb6d10b09d7e77deeebd381dcbfa
#
_cell.length_a   1.000
_cell.length_b   1.000
_cell.length_c   1.000
_cell.angle_alpha   90.00
_cell.angle_beta   90.00
_cell.angle_gamma   90.00
#
_symmetry.space_group_name_H-M   'P 1'
#
loop_
_entity.id
_entity.type
_entity.pdbx_description
1 polymer ?
#
loop_
_entity_poly.entity_id
_entity_poly.type
_entity_poly.pdbx_seq_one_letter_code
_entity_poly.pdbx_strand_id
1 'polypeptide(L)'
;MKSIIFDIDGTAMRIGDDFGTPSERLKTAVKKLRPSYHVSTATGRNLYYAKHIIEFLELTDPCIITAGTEIYDPVKKEIIWREPIPQSAYPHIIEVLKDNQ
;
A
#
# COMPACT_ATOMS: atom_id res chain seq x y z
N MET A 1 -3.39 -18.69 -10.92
CA MET A 1 -3.48 -17.30 -11.44
C MET A 1 -2.27 -16.52 -10.99
N LYS A 2 -1.67 -15.78 -11.90
CA LYS A 2 -0.49 -14.94 -11.59
C LYS A 2 -0.90 -13.64 -10.91
N SER A 3 0.02 -13.04 -10.19
CA SER A 3 -0.20 -11.77 -9.48
C SER A 3 0.61 -10.65 -10.11
N ILE A 4 0.03 -9.47 -10.16
CA ILE A 4 0.69 -8.22 -10.51
C ILE A 4 0.62 -7.33 -9.26
N ILE A 5 1.78 -6.98 -8.73
CA ILE A 5 1.90 -6.12 -7.57
C ILE A 5 2.70 -4.89 -7.98
N PHE A 6 2.15 -3.70 -7.78
CA PHE A 6 2.80 -2.44 -8.18
C PHE A 6 2.93 -1.49 -6.99
N ASP A 7 3.93 -0.62 -7.08
CA ASP A 7 4.14 0.46 -6.11
C ASP A 7 3.22 1.64 -6.43
N ILE A 8 2.95 2.47 -5.45
CA ILE A 8 2.14 3.67 -5.62
C ILE A 8 3.03 4.86 -5.98
N ASP A 9 3.85 5.33 -5.06
CA ASP A 9 4.63 6.54 -5.24
C ASP A 9 5.76 6.35 -6.27
N GLY A 10 5.79 7.19 -7.29
CA GLY A 10 6.75 7.07 -8.39
C GLY A 10 6.38 6.04 -9.45
N THR A 11 5.29 5.30 -9.28
CA THR A 11 4.82 4.28 -10.23
C THR A 11 3.38 4.57 -10.66
N ALA A 12 2.41 4.35 -9.79
CA ALA A 12 1.00 4.66 -10.07
C ALA A 12 0.70 6.15 -9.87
N MET A 13 1.45 6.81 -9.02
CA MET A 13 1.31 8.22 -8.67
C MET A 13 2.65 8.93 -8.79
N ARG A 14 2.61 10.26 -9.02
CA ARG A 14 3.81 11.11 -8.90
C ARG A 14 4.23 11.19 -7.44
N ILE A 15 5.53 11.23 -7.20
CA ILE A 15 6.08 11.45 -5.86
C ILE A 15 5.60 12.82 -5.34
N GLY A 16 5.11 12.85 -4.11
CA GLY A 16 4.61 14.06 -3.46
C GLY A 16 3.13 14.35 -3.64
N ASP A 17 2.42 13.54 -4.41
CA ASP A 17 0.96 13.65 -4.57
C ASP A 17 0.24 12.72 -3.59
N ASP A 18 0.11 13.17 -2.34
CA ASP A 18 -0.40 12.34 -1.24
C ASP A 18 -1.91 12.09 -1.30
N PHE A 19 -2.68 13.02 -1.89
CA PHE A 19 -4.14 13.00 -1.86
C PHE A 19 -4.78 12.85 -3.24
N GLY A 20 -4.00 12.85 -4.32
CA GLY A 20 -4.51 12.65 -5.66
C GLY A 20 -4.88 11.20 -5.95
N THR A 21 -5.46 10.99 -7.13
CA THR A 21 -5.80 9.65 -7.63
C THR A 21 -4.97 9.34 -8.87
N PRO A 22 -4.76 8.06 -9.16
CA PRO A 22 -4.14 7.65 -10.43
C PRO A 22 -4.98 8.08 -11.63
N SER A 23 -4.44 7.92 -12.83
CA SER A 23 -5.16 8.23 -14.06
C SER A 23 -6.31 7.25 -14.31
N GLU A 24 -7.32 7.71 -15.03
CA GLU A 24 -8.39 6.85 -15.53
C GLU A 24 -7.85 5.74 -16.43
N ARG A 25 -6.75 6.01 -17.14
CA ARG A 25 -6.09 5.03 -17.99
C ARG A 25 -5.56 3.85 -17.17
N LEU A 26 -4.95 4.12 -16.02
CA LEU A 26 -4.49 3.07 -15.11
C LEU A 26 -5.66 2.27 -14.54
N LYS A 27 -6.72 2.95 -14.12
CA LYS A 27 -7.94 2.30 -13.63
C LYS A 27 -8.52 1.35 -14.67
N THR A 28 -8.60 1.78 -15.93
CA THR A 28 -9.09 0.96 -17.03
C THR A 28 -8.20 -0.26 -17.28
N ALA A 29 -6.87 -0.08 -17.23
CA ALA A 29 -5.92 -1.17 -17.37
C ALA A 29 -6.07 -2.21 -16.27
N VAL A 30 -6.18 -1.78 -15.02
CA VAL A 30 -6.39 -2.66 -13.86
C VAL A 30 -7.67 -3.46 -14.03
N LYS A 31 -8.76 -2.80 -14.43
CA LYS A 31 -10.05 -3.47 -14.65
C LYS A 31 -9.96 -4.58 -15.70
N LYS A 32 -9.18 -4.35 -16.77
CA LYS A 32 -8.97 -5.36 -17.81
C LYS A 32 -8.14 -6.54 -17.34
N LEU A 33 -7.21 -6.33 -16.41
CA LEU A 33 -6.31 -7.36 -15.90
C LEU A 33 -6.95 -8.27 -14.86
N ARG A 34 -7.87 -7.74 -14.05
CA ARG A 34 -8.44 -8.49 -12.92
C ARG A 34 -9.06 -9.84 -13.26
N PRO A 35 -9.72 -10.07 -14.42
CA PRO A 35 -10.24 -11.39 -14.74
C PRO A 35 -9.17 -12.49 -14.88
N SER A 36 -7.93 -12.09 -15.21
CA SER A 36 -6.84 -13.03 -15.51
C SER A 36 -5.70 -13.00 -14.48
N TYR A 37 -5.66 -11.97 -13.63
CA TYR A 37 -4.57 -11.75 -12.66
C TYR A 37 -5.12 -11.30 -11.32
N HIS A 38 -4.40 -11.67 -10.26
CA HIS A 38 -4.53 -10.96 -8.98
C HIS A 38 -3.79 -9.63 -9.15
N VAL A 39 -4.46 -8.51 -8.89
CA VAL A 39 -3.87 -7.18 -9.02
C VAL A 39 -3.90 -6.50 -7.67
N SER A 40 -2.75 -6.08 -7.19
CA SER A 40 -2.57 -5.53 -5.86
C SER A 40 -1.48 -4.48 -5.84
N THR A 41 -1.29 -3.85 -4.70
CA THR A 41 -0.21 -2.89 -4.49
C THR A 41 0.62 -3.25 -3.26
N ALA A 42 1.89 -2.86 -3.30
CA ALA A 42 2.79 -2.86 -2.17
C ALA A 42 3.35 -1.44 -2.01
N THR A 43 3.07 -0.80 -0.90
CA THR A 43 3.39 0.62 -0.70
C THR A 43 3.92 0.91 0.69
N GLY A 44 4.77 1.94 0.80
CA GLY A 44 5.16 2.50 2.09
C GLY A 44 4.05 3.31 2.77
N ARG A 45 3.00 3.70 2.01
CA ARG A 45 1.88 4.46 2.58
C ARG A 45 1.13 3.64 3.62
N ASN A 46 0.69 4.32 4.70
CA ASN A 46 -0.28 3.72 5.62
C ASN A 46 -1.68 3.75 5.00
N LEU A 47 -2.66 3.13 5.67
CA LEU A 47 -4.01 3.02 5.15
C LEU A 47 -4.65 4.38 4.86
N TYR A 48 -4.40 5.38 5.70
CA TYR A 48 -4.97 6.72 5.51
C TYR A 48 -4.60 7.32 4.14
N TYR A 49 -3.36 7.12 3.68
CA TYR A 49 -2.87 7.65 2.41
C TYR A 49 -3.02 6.68 1.23
N ALA A 50 -3.29 5.41 1.48
CA ALA A 50 -3.42 4.41 0.43
C ALA A 50 -4.86 4.08 0.08
N LYS A 51 -5.79 4.21 1.03
CA LYS A 51 -7.17 3.73 0.90
C LYS A 51 -7.89 4.31 -0.32
N HIS A 52 -7.79 5.62 -0.53
CA HIS A 52 -8.49 6.27 -1.64
C HIS A 52 -7.98 5.80 -3.01
N ILE A 53 -6.70 5.43 -3.11
CA ILE A 53 -6.11 4.90 -4.34
C ILE A 53 -6.58 3.47 -4.59
N ILE A 54 -6.57 2.66 -3.55
CA ILE A 54 -7.08 1.28 -3.61
C ILE A 54 -8.54 1.25 -4.05
N GLU A 55 -9.35 2.13 -3.48
CA GLU A 55 -10.77 2.26 -3.83
C GLU A 55 -10.97 2.80 -5.26
N PHE A 56 -10.21 3.82 -5.64
CA PHE A 56 -10.28 4.39 -6.99
C PHE A 56 -9.97 3.34 -8.06
N LEU A 57 -8.93 2.52 -7.85
CA LEU A 57 -8.54 1.46 -8.76
C LEU A 57 -9.44 0.22 -8.67
N GLU A 58 -10.36 0.20 -7.71
CA GLU A 58 -11.26 -0.92 -7.46
C GLU A 58 -10.50 -2.24 -7.22
N LEU A 59 -9.39 -2.17 -6.49
CA LEU A 59 -8.62 -3.35 -6.13
C LEU A 59 -9.43 -4.21 -5.15
N THR A 60 -9.41 -5.50 -5.36
CA THR A 60 -10.14 -6.48 -4.53
C THR A 60 -9.24 -7.49 -3.84
N ASP A 61 -7.99 -7.60 -4.27
CA ASP A 61 -7.02 -8.48 -3.64
C ASP A 61 -6.32 -7.78 -2.46
N PRO A 62 -5.84 -8.54 -1.47
CA PRO A 62 -5.12 -7.96 -0.34
C PRO A 62 -3.93 -7.10 -0.78
N CYS A 63 -3.76 -5.96 -0.13
CA CYS A 63 -2.73 -4.98 -0.43
C CYS A 63 -1.73 -4.90 0.71
N ILE A 64 -0.45 -4.82 0.37
CA ILE A 64 0.64 -4.64 1.32
C ILE A 64 0.82 -3.14 1.53
N ILE A 65 0.65 -2.67 2.75
CA ILE A 65 0.74 -1.26 3.13
C ILE A 65 1.71 -1.05 4.29
N THR A 66 1.93 0.20 4.66
CA THR A 66 2.76 0.59 5.80
C THR A 66 4.15 -0.07 5.74
N ALA A 67 4.78 0.07 4.57
CA ALA A 67 6.13 -0.46 4.30
C ALA A 67 6.28 -1.96 4.60
N GLY A 68 5.22 -2.75 4.36
CA GLY A 68 5.26 -4.19 4.54
C GLY A 68 4.86 -4.70 5.92
N THR A 69 4.46 -3.80 6.82
CA THR A 69 4.08 -4.18 8.20
C THR A 69 2.61 -4.49 8.37
N GLU A 70 1.79 -4.21 7.36
CA GLU A 70 0.36 -4.46 7.40
C GLU A 70 -0.14 -4.99 6.05
N ILE A 71 -1.18 -5.82 6.09
CA ILE A 71 -1.91 -6.26 4.91
C ILE A 71 -3.37 -5.81 5.07
N TYR A 72 -3.88 -5.09 4.07
CA TYR A 72 -5.24 -4.58 4.03
C TYR A 72 -6.07 -5.36 3.03
N ASP A 73 -7.25 -5.82 3.46
CA ASP A 73 -8.23 -6.47 2.58
C ASP A 73 -9.25 -5.45 2.11
N PRO A 74 -9.26 -5.07 0.81
CA PRO A 74 -10.19 -4.05 0.30
C PRO A 74 -11.65 -4.49 0.30
N VAL A 75 -11.92 -5.78 0.24
CA VAL A 75 -13.28 -6.32 0.24
C VAL A 75 -13.87 -6.28 1.64
N LYS A 76 -13.13 -6.79 2.63
CA LYS A 76 -13.53 -6.75 4.04
C LYS A 76 -13.35 -5.36 4.65
N LYS A 77 -12.55 -4.49 4.02
CA LYS A 77 -12.20 -3.14 4.49
C LYS A 77 -11.57 -3.15 5.88
N GLU A 78 -10.64 -4.08 6.09
CA GLU A 78 -9.95 -4.25 7.36
C GLU A 78 -8.49 -4.68 7.17
N ILE A 79 -7.67 -4.39 8.17
CA ILE A 79 -6.31 -4.91 8.27
C ILE A 79 -6.40 -6.38 8.69
N ILE A 80 -5.93 -7.29 7.84
CA ILE A 80 -6.00 -8.73 8.09
C ILE A 80 -4.71 -9.31 8.65
N TRP A 81 -3.62 -8.57 8.61
CA TRP A 81 -2.33 -8.96 9.18
C TRP A 81 -1.54 -7.73 9.58
N ARG A 82 -0.85 -7.81 10.70
CA ARG A 82 -0.01 -6.73 11.22
C ARG A 82 1.19 -7.30 11.97
N GLU A 83 2.37 -6.72 11.72
CA GLU A 83 3.59 -7.04 12.45
C GLU A 83 4.14 -5.75 13.06
N PRO A 84 3.72 -5.39 14.28
CA PRO A 84 4.18 -4.16 14.92
C PRO A 84 5.62 -4.29 15.40
N ILE A 85 6.31 -3.16 15.51
CA ILE A 85 7.64 -3.11 16.15
C ILE A 85 7.45 -3.44 17.63
N PRO A 86 8.21 -4.41 18.20
CA PRO A 86 8.13 -4.70 19.64
C PRO A 86 8.46 -3.46 20.47
N GLN A 87 7.68 -3.20 21.52
CA GLN A 87 7.93 -2.07 22.43
C GLN A 87 9.34 -2.12 23.04
N SER A 88 9.88 -3.31 23.27
CA SER A 88 11.24 -3.50 23.78
C SER A 88 12.33 -2.93 22.86
N ALA A 89 12.03 -2.73 21.58
CA ALA A 89 12.97 -2.14 20.62
C ALA A 89 12.95 -0.61 20.60
N TYR A 90 11.91 0.03 21.14
CA TYR A 90 11.75 1.50 21.07
C TYR A 90 12.91 2.28 21.66
N PRO A 91 13.42 1.99 22.88
CA PRO A 91 14.53 2.74 23.43
C PRO A 91 15.77 2.70 22.54
N HIS A 92 16.09 1.55 21.97
CA HIS A 92 17.23 1.39 21.08
C HIS A 92 17.07 2.20 19.78
N ILE A 93 15.87 2.14 19.17
CA ILE A 93 15.58 2.89 17.95
C ILE A 93 15.71 4.40 18.21
N ILE A 94 15.17 4.89 19.32
CA ILE A 94 15.25 6.30 19.70
C ILE A 94 16.71 6.72 19.90
N GLU A 95 17.51 5.90 20.54
CA GLU A 95 18.94 6.16 20.76
C GLU A 95 19.71 6.29 19.44
N VAL A 96 19.49 5.36 18.51
CA VAL A 96 20.11 5.39 17.17
C VAL A 96 19.70 6.66 16.41
N LEU A 97 18.42 7.02 16.45
CA LEU A 97 17.93 8.24 15.80
C LEU A 97 18.57 9.51 16.38
N LYS A 98 18.77 9.59 17.69
CA LYS A 98 19.44 10.73 18.34
C LYS A 98 20.88 10.85 17.91
N ASP A 99 21.60 9.74 17.81
CA ASP A 99 23.02 9.71 17.43
C ASP A 99 23.26 10.12 15.98
N ASN A 100 22.21 10.08 15.14
CA ASN A 100 22.29 10.36 13.70
C ASN A 100 21.56 11.65 13.29
N GLN A 101 21.27 12.51 14.23
CA GLN A 101 20.68 13.83 13.93
C GLN A 101 21.73 14.85 13.56
#